data_5af8c816bdfbb987d0ca96aec2249dd9
#
_entry.id   5af8c816bdfbb987d0ca96aec2249dd9
#
_cell.length_a   1.000
_cell.length_b   1.000
_cell.length_c   1.000
_cell.angle_alpha   90.00
_cell.angle_beta   90.00
_cell.angle_gamma   90.00
#
_symmetry.space_group_name_H-M   'P 1'
#
loop_
_entity.id
_entity.type
_entity.pdbx_description
1 polymer ?
#
loop_
_entity_poly.entity_id
_entity_poly.type
_entity_poly.pdbx_seq_one_letter_code
_entity_poly.pdbx_strand_id
1 'polypeptide(L)'
;MTTSTTTPSARPVIVPCPFCSAANRVDLARLTAGPKCAKCGKPLRLDRPQKVGDQDFERTITSSAVPVVVDFYADWCGPCRMMAPTLDEFAQKRAGDVLVLKLDTDANPLTASRFGIRGIPTIIAFQGGAERSRHVGMADLKVLENLSGVS
;
A
#
# COMPACT_ATOMS: atom_id res chain seq x y z
N MET A 1 -25.59 4.55 28.98
CA MET A 1 -25.19 4.67 28.28
C MET A 1 -24.23 4.72 27.74
N THR A 2 -24.01 4.39 27.49
CA THR A 2 -23.00 4.41 27.02
C THR A 2 -22.59 5.25 26.28
N THR A 3 -21.95 5.84 26.52
CA THR A 3 -21.49 6.67 25.73
C THR A 3 -20.70 6.16 24.79
N SER A 4 -21.03 6.24 23.75
CA SER A 4 -20.27 5.92 22.74
C SER A 4 -19.09 6.70 22.72
N THR A 5 -18.01 6.13 22.86
CA THR A 5 -16.81 6.84 22.70
C THR A 5 -16.66 7.13 21.26
N THR A 6 -16.16 8.26 20.98
CA THR A 6 -15.89 8.64 19.62
C THR A 6 -14.48 8.24 19.19
N THR A 7 -13.83 7.38 19.95
CA THR A 7 -12.51 6.90 19.58
C THR A 7 -12.61 6.09 18.29
N PRO A 8 -11.89 6.46 17.22
CA PRO A 8 -11.92 5.69 16.00
C PRO A 8 -11.43 4.27 16.25
N SER A 9 -12.02 3.32 15.56
CA SER A 9 -11.53 1.94 15.61
C SER A 9 -10.10 1.90 15.09
N ALA A 10 -9.26 1.09 15.71
CA ALA A 10 -7.90 0.91 15.25
C ALA A 10 -7.89 0.31 13.85
N ARG A 11 -6.97 0.78 13.02
CA ARG A 11 -6.77 0.28 11.66
C ARG A 11 -5.32 -0.10 11.48
N PRO A 12 -4.87 -1.20 12.11
CA PRO A 12 -3.46 -1.58 12.06
C PRO A 12 -3.04 -2.13 10.72
N VAL A 13 -1.83 -1.79 10.34
CA VAL A 13 -1.13 -2.36 9.19
C VAL A 13 0.28 -2.70 9.63
N ILE A 14 0.96 -3.57 8.87
CA ILE A 14 2.36 -3.86 9.10
C ILE A 14 3.11 -3.49 7.82
N VAL A 15 4.10 -2.61 7.94
CA VAL A 15 4.87 -2.14 6.80
C VAL A 15 6.36 -2.22 7.10
N PRO A 16 7.21 -2.48 6.08
CA PRO A 16 8.64 -2.43 6.27
C PRO A 16 9.11 -0.99 6.35
N CYS A 17 10.10 -0.73 7.20
CA CYS A 17 10.72 0.59 7.27
C CYS A 17 11.52 0.84 5.99
N PRO A 18 11.35 1.98 5.31
CA PRO A 18 12.10 2.24 4.08
C PRO A 18 13.60 2.43 4.31
N PHE A 19 14.04 2.60 5.55
CA PHE A 19 15.45 2.85 5.86
C PHE A 19 16.18 1.63 6.41
N CYS A 20 15.49 0.80 7.23
CA CYS A 20 16.15 -0.34 7.86
C CYS A 20 15.45 -1.68 7.60
N SER A 21 14.34 -1.68 6.87
CA SER A 21 13.56 -2.86 6.50
C SER A 21 12.86 -3.57 7.65
N ALA A 22 12.94 -3.05 8.86
CA ALA A 22 12.24 -3.65 9.99
C ALA A 22 10.73 -3.56 9.81
N ALA A 23 10.02 -4.62 10.17
CA ALA A 23 8.55 -4.60 10.13
C ALA A 23 8.01 -3.73 11.25
N ASN A 24 7.08 -2.85 10.92
CA ASN A 24 6.47 -1.96 11.90
C ASN A 24 4.95 -2.06 11.84
N ARG A 25 4.34 -2.19 13.00
CA ARG A 25 2.89 -2.13 13.13
C ARG A 25 2.50 -0.66 13.31
N VAL A 26 1.65 -0.16 12.44
CA VAL A 26 1.20 1.24 12.46
C VAL A 26 -0.32 1.24 12.49
N ASP A 27 -0.89 2.09 13.35
CA ASP A 27 -2.33 2.29 13.37
C ASP A 27 -2.67 3.47 12.48
N LEU A 28 -3.32 3.18 11.34
CA LEU A 28 -3.70 4.23 10.38
C LEU A 28 -4.71 5.22 10.95
N ALA A 29 -5.40 4.88 12.03
CA ALA A 29 -6.30 5.81 12.70
C ALA A 29 -5.54 6.89 13.47
N ARG A 30 -4.21 6.74 13.62
CA ARG A 30 -3.39 7.63 14.44
C ARG A 30 -2.18 8.17 13.68
N LEU A 31 -2.34 8.43 12.38
CA LEU A 31 -1.22 8.92 11.55
C LEU A 31 -0.71 10.28 12.01
N THR A 32 -1.58 11.13 12.56
CA THR A 32 -1.17 12.43 13.05
C THR A 32 -0.28 12.36 14.29
N ALA A 33 -0.20 11.19 14.93
CA ALA A 33 0.69 11.01 16.09
C ALA A 33 2.17 10.91 15.69
N GLY A 34 2.48 10.88 14.38
CA GLY A 34 3.86 10.84 13.90
C GLY A 34 4.53 9.49 14.14
N PRO A 35 4.03 8.41 13.54
CA PRO A 35 4.61 7.08 13.77
C PRO A 35 6.07 7.03 13.34
N LYS A 36 6.87 6.26 14.08
CA LYS A 36 8.29 6.10 13.84
C LYS A 36 8.65 4.63 13.88
N CYS A 37 9.72 4.28 13.15
CA CYS A 37 10.23 2.92 13.18
C CYS A 37 10.74 2.59 14.58
N ALA A 38 10.29 1.47 15.14
CA ALA A 38 10.69 1.06 16.47
C ALA A 38 12.17 0.69 16.55
N LYS A 39 12.79 0.35 15.41
CA LYS A 39 14.18 -0.07 15.38
C LYS A 39 15.15 1.09 15.14
N CYS A 40 14.92 1.90 14.09
CA CYS A 40 15.86 2.95 13.71
C CYS A 40 15.39 4.36 14.09
N GLY A 41 14.15 4.52 14.52
CA GLY A 41 13.61 5.81 14.98
C GLY A 41 13.22 6.79 13.88
N LYS A 42 13.41 6.44 12.61
CA LYS A 42 13.05 7.34 11.53
C LYS A 42 11.53 7.38 11.33
N PRO A 43 10.99 8.52 10.86
CA PRO A 43 9.53 8.63 10.70
C PRO A 43 9.01 7.70 9.60
N LEU A 44 7.83 7.16 9.84
CA LEU A 44 7.11 6.34 8.87
C LEU A 44 5.99 7.18 8.28
N ARG A 45 6.00 7.32 6.95
CA ARG A 45 5.02 8.18 6.27
C ARG A 45 4.09 7.32 5.44
N LEU A 46 2.89 7.11 5.98
CA LEU A 46 1.89 6.26 5.35
C LEU A 46 0.95 7.03 4.41
N ASP A 47 1.23 8.31 4.18
CA ASP A 47 0.49 9.13 3.22
C ASP A 47 1.11 9.05 1.82
N ARG A 48 1.93 8.06 1.58
CA ARG A 48 2.61 7.84 0.30
C ARG A 48 2.78 6.35 0.06
N PRO A 49 3.04 5.92 -1.19
CA PRO A 49 3.24 4.50 -1.46
C PRO A 49 4.41 3.92 -0.67
N GLN A 50 4.20 2.72 -0.13
CA GLN A 50 5.22 2.00 0.63
C GLN A 50 5.83 0.92 -0.24
N LYS A 51 7.17 0.85 -0.30
CA LYS A 51 7.84 -0.19 -1.06
C LYS A 51 7.80 -1.50 -0.29
N VAL A 52 7.44 -2.57 -0.99
CA VAL A 52 7.45 -3.93 -0.45
C VAL A 52 8.16 -4.84 -1.43
N GLY A 53 8.64 -5.97 -0.95
CA GLY A 53 9.32 -6.95 -1.77
C GLY A 53 8.88 -8.37 -1.44
N ASP A 54 9.55 -9.34 -2.07
CA ASP A 54 9.21 -10.76 -1.93
C ASP A 54 9.20 -11.21 -0.46
N GLN A 55 10.07 -10.62 0.37
CA GLN A 55 10.21 -11.05 1.77
C GLN A 55 9.07 -10.58 2.66
N ASP A 56 8.49 -9.43 2.39
CA ASP A 56 7.49 -8.83 3.30
C ASP A 56 6.11 -8.70 2.69
N PHE A 57 5.94 -8.99 1.41
CA PHE A 57 4.67 -8.78 0.71
C PHE A 57 3.50 -9.50 1.38
N GLU A 58 3.65 -10.79 1.61
CA GLU A 58 2.56 -11.61 2.16
C GLU A 58 2.11 -11.09 3.52
N ARG A 59 3.06 -10.80 4.41
CA ARG A 59 2.72 -10.27 5.73
C ARG A 59 2.01 -8.93 5.64
N THR A 60 2.47 -8.07 4.75
CA THR A 60 1.90 -6.73 4.63
C THR A 60 0.45 -6.78 4.15
N ILE A 61 0.15 -7.58 3.13
CA ILE A 61 -1.22 -7.63 2.61
C ILE A 61 -2.17 -8.39 3.54
N THR A 62 -1.70 -9.42 4.23
CA THR A 62 -2.57 -10.23 5.10
C THR A 62 -2.85 -9.56 6.43
N SER A 63 -1.96 -8.69 6.89
CA SER A 63 -2.08 -8.06 8.21
C SER A 63 -2.78 -6.70 8.16
N SER A 64 -3.24 -6.27 7.00
CA SER A 64 -3.85 -4.95 6.85
C SER A 64 -5.32 -4.96 7.26
N ALA A 65 -5.69 -4.01 8.11
CA ALA A 65 -7.08 -3.79 8.50
C ALA A 65 -7.85 -2.97 7.47
N VAL A 66 -7.18 -2.44 6.44
CA VAL A 66 -7.79 -1.62 5.39
C VAL A 66 -7.48 -2.24 4.02
N PRO A 67 -8.23 -1.83 2.98
CA PRO A 67 -7.90 -2.28 1.63
C PRO A 67 -6.48 -1.89 1.26
N VAL A 68 -5.81 -2.76 0.50
CA VAL A 68 -4.43 -2.55 0.05
C VAL A 68 -4.44 -2.45 -1.47
N VAL A 69 -3.79 -1.43 -2.00
CA VAL A 69 -3.64 -1.25 -3.44
C VAL A 69 -2.15 -1.35 -3.77
N VAL A 70 -1.79 -2.27 -4.63
CA VAL A 70 -0.39 -2.54 -4.99
C VAL A 70 -0.15 -2.18 -6.45
N ASP A 71 0.86 -1.34 -6.68
CA ASP A 71 1.35 -1.00 -8.02
C ASP A 71 2.55 -1.87 -8.33
N PHE A 72 2.38 -2.81 -9.28
CA PHE A 72 3.47 -3.62 -9.80
C PHE A 72 4.11 -2.85 -10.95
N TYR A 73 5.36 -2.46 -10.78
CA TYR A 73 6.04 -1.55 -11.69
C TYR A 73 7.49 -2.00 -11.95
N ALA A 74 8.19 -1.28 -12.82
CA ALA A 74 9.65 -1.39 -12.99
C ALA A 74 10.20 0.00 -13.28
N ASP A 75 11.45 0.24 -12.92
CA ASP A 75 12.07 1.55 -13.09
C ASP A 75 12.20 1.98 -14.57
N TRP A 76 12.38 1.01 -15.46
CA TRP A 76 12.53 1.29 -16.89
C TRP A 76 11.19 1.57 -17.59
N CYS A 77 10.09 1.34 -16.93
CA CYS A 77 8.76 1.41 -17.52
C CYS A 77 8.28 2.87 -17.60
N GLY A 78 8.14 3.39 -18.82
CA GLY A 78 7.69 4.76 -19.04
C GLY A 78 6.30 5.03 -18.48
N PRO A 79 5.28 4.20 -18.82
CA PRO A 79 3.94 4.39 -18.25
C PRO A 79 3.90 4.31 -16.73
N CYS A 80 4.74 3.45 -16.14
CA CYS A 80 4.83 3.37 -14.66
C CYS A 80 5.28 4.71 -14.07
N ARG A 81 6.31 5.31 -14.69
CA ARG A 81 6.81 6.61 -14.23
C ARG A 81 5.80 7.72 -14.43
N MET A 82 5.05 7.66 -15.52
CA MET A 82 4.00 8.65 -15.80
C MET A 82 2.86 8.56 -14.78
N MET A 83 2.58 7.37 -14.30
CA MET A 83 1.51 7.14 -13.32
C MET A 83 1.93 7.46 -11.89
N ALA A 84 3.22 7.50 -11.59
CA ALA A 84 3.71 7.66 -10.23
C ALA A 84 3.12 8.88 -9.50
N PRO A 85 3.02 10.08 -10.11
CA PRO A 85 2.40 11.21 -9.40
C PRO A 85 0.93 10.96 -9.04
N THR A 86 0.19 10.27 -9.89
CA THR A 86 -1.21 9.93 -9.61
C THR A 86 -1.31 8.97 -8.42
N LEU A 87 -0.41 7.99 -8.37
CA LEU A 87 -0.37 7.06 -7.25
C LEU A 87 -0.02 7.77 -5.95
N ASP A 88 0.93 8.71 -6.00
CA ASP A 88 1.31 9.53 -4.84
C ASP A 88 0.12 10.34 -4.35
N GLU A 89 -0.61 10.96 -5.27
CA GLU A 89 -1.79 11.75 -4.95
C GLU A 89 -2.88 10.89 -4.32
N PHE A 90 -3.10 9.70 -4.87
CA PHE A 90 -4.08 8.76 -4.33
C PHE A 90 -3.70 8.33 -2.90
N ALA A 91 -2.43 8.01 -2.67
CA ALA A 91 -1.95 7.61 -1.36
C ALA A 91 -2.15 8.73 -0.33
N GLN A 92 -1.91 9.97 -0.72
CA GLN A 92 -2.10 11.12 0.17
C GLN A 92 -3.58 11.36 0.44
N LYS A 93 -4.40 11.32 -0.60
CA LYS A 93 -5.83 11.59 -0.49
C LYS A 93 -6.55 10.54 0.37
N ARG A 94 -6.13 9.30 0.30
CA ARG A 94 -6.76 8.19 1.02
C ARG A 94 -5.93 7.70 2.20
N ALA A 95 -5.00 8.53 2.68
CA ALA A 95 -4.20 8.19 3.85
C ALA A 95 -5.11 7.86 5.03
N GLY A 96 -4.85 6.72 5.66
CA GLY A 96 -5.68 6.22 6.75
C GLY A 96 -6.80 5.28 6.31
N ASP A 97 -7.25 5.36 5.06
CA ASP A 97 -8.34 4.53 4.55
C ASP A 97 -7.87 3.40 3.66
N VAL A 98 -6.74 3.58 2.99
CA VAL A 98 -6.17 2.62 2.07
C VAL A 98 -4.66 2.57 2.29
N LEU A 99 -4.09 1.37 2.27
CA LEU A 99 -2.64 1.21 2.28
C LEU A 99 -2.18 1.05 0.83
N VAL A 100 -1.31 1.95 0.37
CA VAL A 100 -0.80 1.92 -0.99
C VAL A 100 0.62 1.40 -0.99
N LEU A 101 0.87 0.38 -1.80
CA LEU A 101 2.17 -0.29 -1.90
C LEU A 101 2.71 -0.20 -3.32
N LYS A 102 4.03 -0.27 -3.44
CA LYS A 102 4.73 -0.38 -4.71
C LYS A 102 5.63 -1.61 -4.67
N LEU A 103 5.62 -2.40 -5.73
CA LEU A 103 6.49 -3.57 -5.83
C LEU A 103 7.21 -3.55 -7.17
N ASP A 104 8.54 -3.49 -7.12
CA ASP A 104 9.39 -3.54 -8.30
C ASP A 104 9.45 -4.99 -8.80
N THR A 105 8.90 -5.25 -9.98
CA THR A 105 8.79 -6.60 -10.51
C THR A 105 10.14 -7.21 -10.87
N ASP A 106 11.11 -6.39 -11.26
CA ASP A 106 12.45 -6.89 -11.59
C ASP A 106 13.20 -7.33 -10.35
N ALA A 107 13.07 -6.57 -9.26
CA ALA A 107 13.74 -6.90 -8.01
C ALA A 107 12.99 -7.99 -7.22
N ASN A 108 11.72 -8.23 -7.52
CA ASN A 108 10.87 -9.13 -6.75
C ASN A 108 10.11 -10.09 -7.66
N PRO A 109 10.83 -10.98 -8.37
CA PRO A 109 10.22 -11.86 -9.36
C PRO A 109 9.28 -12.90 -8.77
N LEU A 110 9.46 -13.29 -7.51
CA LEU A 110 8.60 -14.32 -6.91
C LEU A 110 7.16 -13.81 -6.78
N THR A 111 6.99 -12.60 -6.26
CA THR A 111 5.66 -12.03 -6.11
C THR A 111 5.05 -11.71 -7.46
N ALA A 112 5.84 -11.15 -8.39
CA ALA A 112 5.36 -10.86 -9.74
C ALA A 112 4.86 -12.14 -10.43
N SER A 113 5.59 -13.23 -10.30
CA SER A 113 5.21 -14.51 -10.88
C SER A 113 3.95 -15.08 -10.21
N ARG A 114 3.88 -14.97 -8.88
CA ARG A 114 2.74 -15.47 -8.11
C ARG A 114 1.41 -14.88 -8.60
N PHE A 115 1.42 -13.60 -8.96
CA PHE A 115 0.20 -12.91 -9.41
C PHE A 115 0.09 -12.84 -10.93
N GLY A 116 0.98 -13.52 -11.65
CA GLY A 116 0.91 -13.58 -13.10
C GLY A 116 1.06 -12.23 -13.78
N ILE A 117 1.95 -11.38 -13.24
CA ILE A 117 2.15 -10.03 -13.78
C ILE A 117 2.87 -10.15 -15.12
N ARG A 118 2.21 -9.71 -16.19
CA ARG A 118 2.76 -9.75 -17.54
C ARG A 118 2.94 -8.36 -18.13
N GLY A 119 1.98 -7.49 -17.92
CA GLY A 119 2.06 -6.10 -18.34
C GLY A 119 2.22 -5.20 -17.14
N ILE A 120 2.96 -4.12 -17.28
CA ILE A 120 3.14 -3.13 -16.22
C ILE A 120 2.86 -1.74 -16.75
N PRO A 121 2.30 -0.86 -15.91
CA PRO A 121 1.91 -1.14 -14.53
C PRO A 121 0.70 -2.06 -14.46
N THR A 122 0.63 -2.88 -13.43
CA THR A 122 -0.58 -3.61 -13.06
C THR A 122 -0.90 -3.24 -11.62
N ILE A 123 -2.14 -2.84 -11.38
CA ILE A 123 -2.58 -2.45 -10.05
C ILE A 123 -3.54 -3.52 -9.55
N ILE A 124 -3.26 -4.06 -8.37
CA ILE A 124 -4.12 -5.07 -7.75
C ILE A 124 -4.59 -4.54 -6.40
N ALA A 125 -5.89 -4.66 -6.16
CA ALA A 125 -6.48 -4.33 -4.86
C ALA A 125 -6.69 -5.62 -4.08
N PHE A 126 -6.27 -5.62 -2.82
CA PHE A 126 -6.41 -6.74 -1.90
C PHE A 126 -7.29 -6.35 -0.73
N GLN A 127 -8.01 -7.33 -0.21
CA GLN A 127 -8.75 -7.16 1.04
C GLN A 127 -8.66 -8.45 1.83
N GLY A 128 -8.22 -8.34 3.09
CA GLY A 128 -8.03 -9.52 3.91
C GLY A 128 -6.99 -10.49 3.34
N GLY A 129 -6.02 -9.98 2.59
CA GLY A 129 -4.97 -10.78 1.97
C GLY A 129 -5.36 -11.41 0.64
N ALA A 130 -6.59 -11.25 0.18
CA ALA A 130 -7.08 -11.85 -1.07
C ALA A 130 -7.20 -10.80 -2.17
N GLU A 131 -6.83 -11.18 -3.38
CA GLU A 131 -7.01 -10.32 -4.55
C GLU A 131 -8.49 -10.09 -4.77
N ARG A 132 -8.87 -8.82 -4.87
CA ARG A 132 -10.25 -8.42 -5.05
C ARG A 132 -10.53 -7.94 -6.46
N SER A 133 -9.62 -7.16 -7.02
CA SER A 133 -9.75 -6.64 -8.38
C SER A 133 -8.37 -6.25 -8.89
N ARG A 134 -8.24 -6.15 -10.22
CA ARG A 134 -7.00 -5.69 -10.81
C ARG A 134 -7.26 -4.86 -12.06
N HIS A 135 -6.32 -4.00 -12.37
CA HIS A 135 -6.32 -3.19 -13.57
C HIS A 135 -4.95 -3.26 -14.21
N VAL A 136 -4.89 -3.60 -15.48
CA VAL A 136 -3.64 -3.66 -16.24
C VAL A 136 -3.53 -2.38 -17.07
N GLY A 137 -2.40 -1.71 -16.94
CA GLY A 137 -2.15 -0.43 -17.61
C GLY A 137 -2.29 0.75 -16.68
N MET A 138 -2.13 1.94 -17.23
CA MET A 138 -2.20 3.17 -16.45
C MET A 138 -3.59 3.34 -15.83
N ALA A 139 -3.62 3.90 -14.63
CA ALA A 139 -4.86 4.15 -13.90
C ALA A 139 -4.87 5.61 -13.46
N ASP A 140 -6.03 6.26 -13.60
CA ASP A 140 -6.23 7.59 -13.04
C ASP A 140 -6.80 7.45 -11.61
N LEU A 141 -7.03 8.59 -10.95
CA LEU A 141 -7.53 8.58 -9.58
C LEU A 141 -8.85 7.83 -9.45
N LYS A 142 -9.75 7.99 -10.41
CA LYS A 142 -11.05 7.35 -10.35
C LYS A 142 -10.92 5.83 -10.43
N VAL A 143 -10.05 5.33 -11.30
CA VAL A 143 -9.79 3.90 -11.40
C VAL A 143 -9.21 3.37 -10.09
N LEU A 144 -8.25 4.10 -9.49
CA LEU A 144 -7.67 3.69 -8.22
C LEU A 144 -8.72 3.65 -7.11
N GLU A 145 -9.59 4.65 -7.04
CA GLU A 145 -10.65 4.69 -6.05
C GLU A 145 -11.63 3.53 -6.24
N ASN A 146 -12.00 3.24 -7.48
CA ASN A 146 -12.90 2.13 -7.76
C ASN A 146 -12.28 0.79 -7.39
N LEU A 147 -11.00 0.60 -7.71
CA LEU A 147 -10.29 -0.64 -7.36
C LEU A 147 -10.26 -0.85 -5.85
N SER A 148 -9.98 0.22 -5.11
CA SER A 148 -9.85 0.13 -3.65
C SER A 148 -11.18 -0.09 -2.95
N GLY A 149 -12.28 0.23 -3.59
CA GLY A 149 -13.60 0.17 -2.98
C GLY A 149 -13.87 1.31 -1.99
N VAL A 150 -12.98 2.31 -1.96
CA VAL A 150 -13.12 3.48 -1.11
C VAL A 150 -13.32 4.69 -1.99
N SER A 151 -14.36 5.46 -1.74
CA SER A 151 -14.68 6.63 -2.55
C SER A 151 -14.82 7.89 -1.69
#